data_dbf578f06b44ec622b01aa85f5c7acc5
#
_entry.id   dbf578f06b44ec622b01aa85f5c7acc5
#
_cell.length_a   1.000
_cell.length_b   1.000
_cell.length_c   1.000
_cell.angle_alpha   90.00
_cell.angle_beta   90.00
_cell.angle_gamma   90.00
#
_symmetry.space_group_name_H-M   'P 1'
#
loop_
_entity.id
_entity.type
_entity.pdbx_description
1 polymer ?
#
loop_
_entity_poly.entity_id
_entity_poly.type
_entity_poly.pdbx_seq_one_letter_code
_entity_poly.pdbx_strand_id
1 'polypeptide(L)'
;MIRADLHIHSQYSSDGEFRPADIVGKCAAGGVDLFALTDHNTVRGLDEACDGALQAGLEFVPGIEIDCSFEGTDLHLLGYRIDWKSPDFRALEETVAAKVMASFGETVGKLRRLGFAVDEQAVLAAAAGKLPTLELIAEVMLSD
;
A
#
# COMPACT_ATOMS: atom_id res chain seq x y z
N MET A 1 12.45 -23.99 15.32
CA MET A 1 11.08 -23.41 15.32
C MET A 1 11.09 -22.36 14.22
N ILE A 2 10.23 -22.46 13.22
CA ILE A 2 10.14 -21.49 12.12
C ILE A 2 9.45 -20.24 12.65
N ARG A 3 10.05 -19.07 12.40
CA ARG A 3 9.44 -17.76 12.63
C ARG A 3 8.91 -17.24 11.31
N ALA A 4 7.63 -16.90 11.28
CA ALA A 4 6.98 -16.37 10.09
C ALA A 4 6.32 -15.04 10.39
N ASP A 5 6.44 -14.10 9.42
CA ASP A 5 5.66 -12.88 9.38
C ASP A 5 4.95 -12.81 8.03
N LEU A 6 3.62 -12.95 8.06
CA LEU A 6 2.82 -13.11 6.86
C LEU A 6 2.01 -11.84 6.51
N HIS A 7 2.24 -10.72 7.18
CA HIS A 7 1.50 -9.49 6.92
C HIS A 7 2.43 -8.28 7.10
N ILE A 8 3.11 -7.90 6.01
CA ILE A 8 4.06 -6.79 6.00
C ILE A 8 3.75 -5.88 4.83
N HIS A 9 3.83 -4.57 5.07
CA HIS A 9 3.64 -3.53 4.07
C HIS A 9 4.93 -2.80 3.76
N SER A 10 5.17 -2.54 2.47
CA SER A 10 6.30 -1.76 1.99
C SER A 10 5.90 -0.32 1.63
N GLN A 11 6.88 0.46 1.22
CA GLN A 11 6.66 1.83 0.73
C GLN A 11 5.67 1.95 -0.45
N TYR A 12 5.30 0.85 -1.09
CA TYR A 12 4.30 0.82 -2.17
C TYR A 12 2.87 0.80 -1.63
N SER A 13 2.68 0.43 -0.37
CA SER A 13 1.43 0.56 0.35
C SER A 13 1.23 1.98 0.90
N SER A 14 -0.02 2.38 1.15
CA SER A 14 -0.36 3.69 1.72
C SER A 14 0.20 3.89 3.13
N ASP A 15 0.36 2.81 3.87
CA ASP A 15 0.74 2.72 5.28
C ASP A 15 2.14 2.11 5.52
N GLY A 16 2.86 1.79 4.46
CA GLY A 16 4.21 1.25 4.54
C GLY A 16 5.29 2.30 4.32
N GLU A 17 6.43 2.18 5.03
CA GLU A 17 7.52 3.14 5.01
C GLU A 17 8.79 2.62 4.34
N PHE A 18 9.06 1.31 4.46
CA PHE A 18 10.34 0.73 4.07
C PHE A 18 10.32 0.19 2.65
N ARG A 19 11.46 0.27 1.98
CA ARG A 19 11.65 -0.43 0.70
C ARG A 19 11.58 -1.95 0.93
N PRO A 20 11.13 -2.73 -0.07
CA PRO A 20 11.15 -4.19 0.04
C PRO A 20 12.50 -4.78 0.44
N ALA A 21 13.60 -4.26 -0.10
CA ALA A 21 14.95 -4.69 0.27
C ALA A 21 15.29 -4.43 1.74
N ASP A 22 14.85 -3.29 2.31
CA ASP A 22 15.05 -2.96 3.71
C ASP A 22 14.23 -3.88 4.62
N ILE A 23 13.01 -4.24 4.20
CA ILE A 23 12.15 -5.22 4.88
C ILE A 23 12.85 -6.58 4.95
N VAL A 24 13.40 -7.06 3.82
CA VAL A 24 14.20 -8.31 3.78
C VAL A 24 15.34 -8.26 4.79
N GLY A 25 16.10 -7.15 4.84
CA GLY A 25 17.17 -6.96 5.80
C GLY A 25 16.69 -6.99 7.25
N LYS A 26 15.55 -6.37 7.53
CA LYS A 26 14.92 -6.39 8.88
C LYS A 26 14.45 -7.79 9.26
N CYS A 27 13.83 -8.54 8.35
CA CYS A 27 13.42 -9.92 8.55
C CYS A 27 14.63 -10.80 8.90
N ALA A 28 15.70 -10.71 8.11
CA ALA A 28 16.95 -11.45 8.35
C ALA A 28 17.55 -11.12 9.72
N ALA A 29 17.68 -9.83 10.05
CA ALA A 29 18.21 -9.37 11.33
C ALA A 29 17.32 -9.78 12.52
N GLY A 30 15.99 -9.82 12.34
CA GLY A 30 15.01 -10.25 13.34
C GLY A 30 14.92 -11.76 13.51
N GLY A 31 15.61 -12.55 12.68
CA GLY A 31 15.56 -14.01 12.70
C GLY A 31 14.22 -14.55 12.22
N VAL A 32 13.58 -13.86 11.27
CA VAL A 32 12.41 -14.34 10.53
C VAL A 32 12.90 -15.29 9.45
N ASP A 33 12.33 -16.48 9.38
CA ASP A 33 12.70 -17.51 8.40
C ASP A 33 11.85 -17.42 7.13
N LEU A 34 10.59 -16.99 7.28
CA LEU A 34 9.59 -16.90 6.22
C LEU A 34 8.79 -15.62 6.37
N PHE A 35 8.61 -14.86 5.26
CA PHE A 35 7.76 -13.67 5.29
C PHE A 35 6.92 -13.54 4.02
N ALA A 36 5.81 -12.79 4.15
CA ALA A 36 5.01 -12.33 3.02
C ALA A 36 5.00 -10.80 2.95
N LEU A 37 5.11 -10.25 1.74
CA LEU A 37 4.80 -8.86 1.47
C LEU A 37 3.37 -8.78 0.91
N THR A 38 2.53 -7.97 1.54
CA THR A 38 1.09 -7.92 1.30
C THR A 38 0.59 -6.47 1.18
N ASP A 39 1.25 -5.68 0.34
CA ASP A 39 0.89 -4.28 0.13
C ASP A 39 -0.57 -4.10 -0.29
N HIS A 40 -1.19 -3.00 0.14
CA HIS A 40 -2.56 -2.67 -0.22
C HIS A 40 -2.73 -2.45 -1.72
N ASN A 41 -3.55 -3.29 -2.34
CA ASN A 41 -3.99 -3.21 -3.73
C ASN A 41 -2.87 -3.16 -4.79
N THR A 42 -1.63 -3.52 -4.44
CA THR A 42 -0.48 -3.47 -5.35
C THR A 42 0.46 -4.66 -5.19
N VAL A 43 1.14 -5.00 -6.27
CA VAL A 43 2.16 -6.05 -6.31
C VAL A 43 3.55 -5.52 -6.67
N ARG A 44 3.73 -4.19 -6.69
CA ARG A 44 4.95 -3.52 -7.20
C ARG A 44 6.22 -3.90 -6.43
N GLY A 45 6.09 -4.20 -5.14
CA GLY A 45 7.21 -4.54 -4.28
C GLY A 45 7.70 -5.98 -4.40
N LEU A 46 6.92 -6.88 -5.04
CA LEU A 46 7.13 -8.32 -4.94
C LEU A 46 8.39 -8.80 -5.67
N ASP A 47 8.78 -8.18 -6.79
CA ASP A 47 10.02 -8.55 -7.50
C ASP A 47 11.24 -8.24 -6.64
N GLU A 48 11.33 -7.03 -6.10
CA GLU A 48 12.44 -6.62 -5.22
C GLU A 48 12.50 -7.47 -3.95
N ALA A 49 11.34 -7.78 -3.35
CA ALA A 49 11.27 -8.64 -2.17
C ALA A 49 11.71 -10.08 -2.46
N CYS A 50 11.28 -10.64 -3.60
CA CYS A 50 11.64 -11.99 -4.03
C CYS A 50 13.16 -12.13 -4.25
N ASP A 51 13.74 -11.19 -5.01
CA ASP A 51 15.17 -11.17 -5.29
C ASP A 51 15.99 -10.99 -4.01
N GLY A 52 15.57 -10.09 -3.13
CA GLY A 52 16.21 -9.86 -1.84
C GLY A 52 16.13 -11.08 -0.92
N ALA A 53 14.97 -11.72 -0.83
CA ALA A 53 14.77 -12.93 -0.03
C ALA A 53 15.69 -14.07 -0.48
N LEU A 54 15.79 -14.29 -1.80
CA LEU A 54 16.68 -15.29 -2.37
C LEU A 54 18.15 -15.05 -1.97
N GLN A 55 18.59 -13.79 -2.02
CA GLN A 55 19.95 -13.42 -1.63
C GLN A 55 20.21 -13.57 -0.14
N ALA A 56 19.20 -13.30 0.69
CA ALA A 56 19.27 -13.41 2.15
C ALA A 56 19.04 -14.83 2.67
N GLY A 57 18.64 -15.77 1.82
CA GLY A 57 18.30 -17.14 2.21
C GLY A 57 17.01 -17.25 3.04
N LEU A 58 16.07 -16.33 2.84
CA LEU A 58 14.76 -16.31 3.48
C LEU A 58 13.72 -16.96 2.57
N GLU A 59 12.71 -17.59 3.16
CA GLU A 59 11.54 -18.05 2.43
C GLU A 59 10.57 -16.87 2.20
N PHE A 60 10.17 -16.67 0.94
CA PHE A 60 9.28 -15.57 0.55
C PHE A 60 7.95 -16.11 0.02
N VAL A 61 6.86 -15.53 0.51
CA VAL A 61 5.49 -15.80 0.04
C VAL A 61 4.97 -14.53 -0.64
N PRO A 62 4.81 -14.52 -1.97
CA PRO A 62 4.19 -13.38 -2.65
C PRO A 62 2.74 -13.25 -2.21
N GLY A 63 2.37 -12.05 -1.78
CA GLY A 63 1.04 -11.75 -1.29
C GLY A 63 0.52 -10.41 -1.74
N ILE A 64 -0.70 -10.12 -1.39
CA ILE A 64 -1.40 -8.85 -1.58
C ILE A 64 -2.45 -8.71 -0.50
N GLU A 65 -2.72 -7.48 -0.08
CA GLU A 65 -3.91 -7.14 0.69
C GLU A 65 -4.87 -6.35 -0.19
N ILE A 66 -6.09 -6.85 -0.36
CA ILE A 66 -7.11 -6.20 -1.19
C ILE A 66 -8.13 -5.50 -0.30
N ASP A 67 -8.23 -4.17 -0.45
CA ASP A 67 -9.30 -3.40 0.17
C ASP A 67 -10.62 -3.66 -0.56
N CYS A 68 -11.61 -4.11 0.16
CA CYS A 68 -12.92 -4.36 -0.37
C CYS A 68 -14.00 -3.98 0.63
N SER A 69 -15.24 -3.99 0.21
CA SER A 69 -16.38 -3.77 1.09
C SER A 69 -17.46 -4.82 0.83
N PHE A 70 -18.07 -5.29 1.90
CA PHE A 70 -19.20 -6.21 1.85
C PHE A 70 -20.31 -5.72 2.76
N GLU A 71 -21.49 -5.52 2.22
CA GLU A 71 -22.68 -5.03 2.95
C GLU A 71 -22.41 -3.75 3.77
N GLY A 72 -21.60 -2.84 3.22
CA GLY A 72 -21.27 -1.57 3.86
C GLY A 72 -20.20 -1.65 4.95
N THR A 73 -19.56 -2.81 5.11
CA THR A 73 -18.42 -3.02 6.01
C THR A 73 -17.14 -3.13 5.19
N ASP A 74 -16.13 -2.35 5.58
CA ASP A 74 -14.81 -2.43 4.96
C ASP A 74 -14.08 -3.68 5.44
N LEU A 75 -13.48 -4.39 4.50
CA LEU A 75 -12.76 -5.64 4.72
C LEU A 75 -11.42 -5.61 4.00
N HIS A 76 -10.42 -6.21 4.62
CA HIS A 76 -9.14 -6.47 3.99
C HIS A 76 -8.98 -7.96 3.75
N LEU A 77 -8.74 -8.33 2.50
CA LEU A 77 -8.53 -9.72 2.09
C LEU A 77 -7.06 -9.95 1.78
N LEU A 78 -6.43 -10.84 2.55
CA LEU A 78 -5.06 -11.26 2.30
C LEU A 78 -5.03 -12.42 1.29
N GLY A 79 -4.34 -12.20 0.16
CA GLY A 79 -4.04 -13.21 -0.83
C GLY A 79 -2.58 -13.66 -0.72
N TYR A 80 -2.34 -14.97 -0.74
CA TYR A 80 -0.99 -15.54 -0.67
C TYR A 80 -0.70 -16.45 -1.85
N ARG A 81 0.58 -16.59 -2.20
CA ARG A 81 1.05 -17.40 -3.34
C ARG A 81 0.39 -17.00 -4.66
N ILE A 82 0.19 -15.71 -4.82
CA ILE A 82 -0.43 -15.13 -6.01
C ILE A 82 0.54 -15.18 -7.20
N ASP A 83 0.00 -15.27 -8.40
CA ASP A 83 0.75 -15.03 -9.63
C ASP A 83 0.83 -13.52 -9.90
N TRP A 84 1.75 -12.83 -9.23
CA TRP A 84 1.88 -11.37 -9.31
C TRP A 84 2.31 -10.84 -10.68
N LYS A 85 2.66 -11.74 -11.60
CA LYS A 85 2.92 -11.38 -13.01
C LYS A 85 1.66 -11.31 -13.85
N SER A 86 0.51 -11.75 -13.33
CA SER A 86 -0.77 -11.63 -14.02
C SER A 86 -1.09 -10.16 -14.33
N PRO A 87 -1.53 -9.85 -15.57
CA PRO A 87 -1.96 -8.51 -15.93
C PRO A 87 -3.18 -8.02 -15.11
N ASP A 88 -3.90 -8.92 -14.45
CA ASP A 88 -5.07 -8.59 -13.65
C ASP A 88 -4.72 -7.68 -12.46
N PHE A 89 -3.51 -7.85 -11.88
CA PHE A 89 -3.07 -6.97 -10.79
C PHE A 89 -2.82 -5.55 -11.25
N ARG A 90 -2.32 -5.35 -12.47
CA ARG A 90 -2.19 -4.03 -13.04
C ARG A 90 -3.56 -3.38 -13.28
N ALA A 91 -4.52 -4.13 -13.80
CA ALA A 91 -5.88 -3.66 -13.98
C ALA A 91 -6.56 -3.32 -12.64
N LEU A 92 -6.28 -4.10 -11.58
CA LEU A 92 -6.71 -3.80 -10.21
C LEU A 92 -6.12 -2.46 -9.74
N GLU A 93 -4.81 -2.25 -9.84
CA GLU A 93 -4.15 -1.02 -9.44
C GLU A 93 -4.74 0.21 -10.16
N GLU A 94 -4.94 0.13 -11.47
CA GLU A 94 -5.54 1.21 -12.26
C GLU A 94 -6.98 1.51 -11.81
N THR A 95 -7.76 0.47 -11.52
CA THR A 95 -9.14 0.60 -11.03
C THR A 95 -9.19 1.25 -9.66
N VAL A 96 -8.32 0.83 -8.74
CA VAL A 96 -8.22 1.40 -7.38
C VAL A 96 -7.77 2.85 -7.46
N ALA A 97 -6.74 3.15 -8.25
CA ALA A 97 -6.27 4.51 -8.42
C ALA A 97 -7.37 5.46 -8.91
N ALA A 98 -8.16 5.03 -9.91
CA ALA A 98 -9.27 5.83 -10.41
C ALA A 98 -10.34 6.08 -9.33
N LYS A 99 -10.68 5.07 -8.52
CA LYS A 99 -11.64 5.21 -7.42
C LYS A 99 -11.13 6.15 -6.32
N VAL A 100 -9.87 6.01 -5.93
CA VAL A 100 -9.26 6.88 -4.91
C VAL A 100 -9.25 8.33 -5.38
N MET A 101 -8.87 8.60 -6.63
CA MET A 101 -8.88 9.95 -7.19
C MET A 101 -10.29 10.54 -7.26
N ALA A 102 -11.29 9.76 -7.62
CA ALA A 102 -12.68 10.21 -7.58
C ALA A 102 -13.15 10.56 -6.16
N SER A 103 -12.87 9.68 -5.19
CA SER A 103 -13.18 9.90 -3.76
C SER A 103 -12.45 11.12 -3.20
N PHE A 104 -11.19 11.32 -3.58
CA PHE A 104 -10.42 12.52 -3.23
C PHE A 104 -11.12 13.80 -3.69
N GLY A 105 -11.52 13.87 -4.95
CA GLY A 105 -12.24 15.03 -5.50
C GLY A 105 -13.58 15.28 -4.78
N GLU A 106 -14.34 14.23 -4.47
CA GLU A 106 -15.57 14.34 -3.69
C GLU A 106 -15.33 14.86 -2.28
N THR A 107 -14.28 14.37 -1.62
CA THR A 107 -13.90 14.77 -0.24
C THR A 107 -13.50 16.24 -0.21
N VAL A 108 -12.63 16.68 -1.11
CA VAL A 108 -12.26 18.09 -1.24
C VAL A 108 -13.50 18.96 -1.51
N GLY A 109 -14.39 18.52 -2.38
CA GLY A 109 -15.64 19.20 -2.66
C GLY A 109 -16.54 19.32 -1.43
N LYS A 110 -16.61 18.28 -0.57
CA LYS A 110 -17.35 18.32 0.71
C LYS A 110 -16.73 19.31 1.68
N LEU A 111 -15.42 19.28 1.87
CA LEU A 111 -14.69 20.18 2.76
C LEU A 111 -14.88 21.65 2.37
N ARG A 112 -14.77 21.96 1.08
CA ARG A 112 -15.02 23.34 0.57
C ARG A 112 -16.46 23.80 0.84
N ARG A 113 -17.46 22.93 0.67
CA ARG A 113 -18.86 23.27 1.02
C ARG A 113 -19.08 23.52 2.52
N LEU A 114 -18.28 22.89 3.37
CA LEU A 114 -18.26 23.12 4.81
C LEU A 114 -17.47 24.37 5.23
N GLY A 115 -16.88 25.11 4.28
CA GLY A 115 -16.15 26.35 4.52
C GLY A 115 -14.65 26.18 4.76
N PHE A 116 -14.11 24.98 4.59
CA PHE A 116 -12.67 24.75 4.69
C PHE A 116 -11.96 25.11 3.37
N ALA A 117 -10.84 25.81 3.49
CA ALA A 117 -9.92 25.98 2.37
C ALA A 117 -9.10 24.70 2.20
N VAL A 118 -9.11 24.13 1.00
CA VAL A 118 -8.29 22.95 0.66
C VAL A 118 -7.57 23.21 -0.64
N ASP A 119 -6.25 23.23 -0.59
CA ASP A 119 -5.41 23.29 -1.80
C ASP A 119 -5.16 21.87 -2.32
N GLU A 120 -5.94 21.50 -3.34
CA GLU A 120 -5.80 20.20 -4.01
C GLU A 120 -4.39 19.97 -4.57
N GLN A 121 -3.78 21.03 -5.10
CA GLN A 121 -2.46 20.94 -5.73
C GLN A 121 -1.38 20.71 -4.67
N ALA A 122 -1.48 21.36 -3.53
CA ALA A 122 -0.59 21.12 -2.39
C ALA A 122 -0.70 19.68 -1.89
N VAL A 123 -1.92 19.12 -1.77
CA VAL A 123 -2.12 17.72 -1.36
C VAL A 123 -1.50 16.76 -2.38
N LEU A 124 -1.73 16.96 -3.67
CA LEU A 124 -1.16 16.09 -4.71
C LEU A 124 0.37 16.19 -4.79
N ALA A 125 0.93 17.38 -4.56
CA ALA A 125 2.37 17.58 -4.47
C ALA A 125 2.97 16.86 -3.26
N ALA A 126 2.32 16.96 -2.10
CA ALA A 126 2.73 16.26 -0.87
C ALA A 126 2.63 14.74 -0.98
N ALA A 127 1.69 14.23 -1.79
CA ALA A 127 1.57 12.80 -2.08
C ALA A 127 2.80 12.21 -2.81
N ALA A 128 3.63 13.07 -3.44
CA ALA A 128 4.90 12.68 -4.07
C ALA A 128 4.77 11.50 -5.06
N GLY A 129 3.68 11.48 -5.82
CA GLY A 129 3.39 10.42 -6.81
C GLY A 129 2.66 9.18 -6.24
N LYS A 130 2.37 9.16 -4.95
CA LYS A 130 1.44 8.19 -4.34
C LYS A 130 -0.02 8.67 -4.51
N LEU A 131 -0.95 7.80 -4.16
CA LEU A 131 -2.36 8.18 -4.07
C LEU A 131 -2.60 9.06 -2.83
N PRO A 132 -3.43 10.11 -2.92
CA PRO A 132 -3.73 10.96 -1.78
C PRO A 132 -4.58 10.20 -0.74
N THR A 133 -4.27 10.41 0.54
CA THR A 133 -5.01 9.85 1.67
C THR A 133 -5.77 10.95 2.42
N LEU A 134 -6.71 10.56 3.29
CA LEU A 134 -7.44 11.51 4.13
C LEU A 134 -6.52 12.19 5.15
N GLU A 135 -5.54 11.45 5.67
CA GLU A 135 -4.53 11.97 6.60
C GLU A 135 -3.71 13.06 5.93
N LEU A 136 -3.28 12.84 4.68
CA LEU A 136 -2.51 13.81 3.92
C LEU A 136 -3.30 15.10 3.64
N ILE A 137 -4.60 14.98 3.37
CA ILE A 137 -5.48 16.16 3.24
C ILE A 137 -5.47 16.95 4.56
N ALA A 138 -5.62 16.26 5.70
CA ALA A 138 -5.64 16.90 7.01
C ALA A 138 -4.28 17.54 7.35
N GLU A 139 -3.17 16.88 7.07
CA GLU A 139 -1.83 17.41 7.27
C GLU A 139 -1.59 18.71 6.49
N VAL A 140 -1.96 18.72 5.21
CA VAL A 140 -1.82 19.93 4.37
C VAL A 140 -2.72 21.06 4.88
N MET A 141 -3.95 20.76 5.30
CA MET A 141 -4.86 21.77 5.87
C MET A 141 -4.38 22.35 7.20
N LEU A 142 -3.57 21.61 7.96
CA LEU A 142 -3.00 22.08 9.24
C LEU A 142 -1.68 22.85 9.06
N SER A 143 -1.09 22.78 7.86
CA SER A 143 0.20 23.42 7.55
C SER A 143 0.04 24.88 7.07
N ASP A 144 -1.17 25.29 6.71
CA ASP A 144 -1.58 26.65 6.33
C ASP A 144 -2.05 27.44 7.57
#